data_c4d0b3b37f4c8478eddffcf9f573add3
#
_entry.id   c4d0b3b37f4c8478eddffcf9f573add3
#
_cell.length_a   1.000
_cell.length_b   1.000
_cell.length_c   1.000
_cell.angle_alpha   90.00
_cell.angle_beta   90.00
_cell.angle_gamma   90.00
#
_symmetry.space_group_name_H-M   'P 1'
#
loop_
_entity.id
_entity.type
_entity.pdbx_description
1 polymer ?
#
loop_
_entity_poly.entity_id
_entity_poly.type
_entity_poly.pdbx_seq_one_letter_code
_entity_poly.pdbx_strand_id
1 'polypeptide(L)'
;MAKNTQPVAKRCRALGISPAVMGYGKKTTNRNPGGQMRKKKSEYATQLNEKQKVKFVYGILENQFHTYYEKASRMPGQTGVNLLVLVERRLDNVVYRLGFAKTRRDARQLVSHNHFTVNGKRVNIPSYQVKPGDVIEVIESSRSSVKFSKLLGEEAPVVLLPSWLERDKNALKGTVTKLPVREDIDVPIAEHLIVELYSK
;
A
#
# COMPACT_ATOMS: atom_id res chain seq x y z
N MET A 1 7.14 -7.07 15.41
CA MET A 1 5.94 -6.42 14.83
C MET A 1 5.04 -7.47 14.21
N ALA A 2 3.76 -7.51 14.55
CA ALA A 2 2.81 -8.46 13.98
C ALA A 2 2.60 -8.16 12.48
N LYS A 3 2.67 -9.18 11.64
CA LYS A 3 2.52 -9.09 10.19
C LYS A 3 1.73 -10.27 9.63
N ASN A 4 1.09 -10.07 8.48
CA ASN A 4 0.42 -11.16 7.78
C ASN A 4 1.46 -12.04 7.07
N THR A 5 1.55 -13.31 7.47
CA THR A 5 2.49 -14.30 6.90
C THR A 5 1.84 -15.27 5.91
N GLN A 6 0.54 -15.10 5.63
CA GLN A 6 -0.19 -16.01 4.72
C GLN A 6 0.40 -15.99 3.30
N PRO A 7 0.33 -17.11 2.56
CA PRO A 7 0.77 -17.21 1.18
C PRO A 7 0.03 -16.23 0.28
N VAL A 8 0.79 -15.33 -0.38
CA VAL A 8 0.23 -14.22 -1.17
C VAL A 8 -0.68 -14.73 -2.28
N ALA A 9 -0.24 -15.68 -3.11
CA ALA A 9 -1.01 -16.16 -4.24
C ALA A 9 -2.35 -16.82 -3.83
N LYS A 10 -2.36 -17.56 -2.70
CA LYS A 10 -3.59 -18.17 -2.16
C LYS A 10 -4.56 -17.08 -1.69
N ARG A 11 -4.06 -16.08 -1.00
CA ARG A 11 -4.89 -14.99 -0.48
C ARG A 11 -5.42 -14.08 -1.59
N CYS A 12 -4.58 -13.77 -2.59
CA CYS A 12 -5.01 -13.01 -3.78
C CYS A 12 -6.18 -13.70 -4.49
N ARG A 13 -6.09 -15.02 -4.72
CA ARG A 13 -7.19 -15.79 -5.33
C ARG A 13 -8.47 -15.74 -4.50
N ALA A 14 -8.37 -15.88 -3.19
CA ALA A 14 -9.52 -15.82 -2.29
C ALA A 14 -10.23 -14.46 -2.30
N LEU A 15 -9.46 -13.38 -2.47
CA LEU A 15 -9.95 -11.99 -2.48
C LEU A 15 -10.26 -11.48 -3.91
N GLY A 16 -9.98 -12.25 -4.95
CA GLY A 16 -10.18 -11.81 -6.34
C GLY A 16 -9.22 -10.71 -6.79
N ILE A 17 -7.99 -10.68 -6.25
CA ILE A 17 -6.98 -9.68 -6.58
C ILE A 17 -5.86 -10.34 -7.39
N SER A 18 -5.36 -9.64 -8.43
CA SER A 18 -4.15 -10.10 -9.11
C SER A 18 -2.92 -10.02 -8.21
N PRO A 19 -2.03 -11.04 -8.18
CA PRO A 19 -0.76 -10.97 -7.46
C PRO A 19 0.13 -9.80 -7.92
N ALA A 20 -0.03 -9.31 -9.14
CA ALA A 20 0.69 -8.16 -9.68
C ALA A 20 0.45 -6.88 -8.85
N VAL A 21 -0.76 -6.66 -8.35
CA VAL A 21 -1.11 -5.54 -7.46
C VAL A 21 -0.26 -5.52 -6.17
N MET A 22 0.23 -6.71 -5.78
CA MET A 22 1.10 -6.87 -4.62
C MET A 22 2.60 -6.79 -5.00
N GLY A 23 2.95 -6.51 -6.26
CA GLY A 23 4.31 -6.50 -6.75
C GLY A 23 4.93 -7.89 -7.00
N TYR A 24 4.11 -8.93 -7.13
CA TYR A 24 4.58 -10.29 -7.41
C TYR A 24 4.28 -10.70 -8.86
N GLY A 25 5.32 -10.86 -9.67
CA GLY A 25 5.22 -11.32 -11.07
C GLY A 25 4.97 -12.82 -11.22
N LYS A 26 4.21 -13.45 -10.32
CA LYS A 26 3.90 -14.88 -10.42
C LYS A 26 2.85 -15.14 -11.47
N LYS A 27 3.10 -16.15 -12.33
CA LYS A 27 2.10 -16.65 -13.27
C LYS A 27 0.84 -17.06 -12.49
N THR A 28 -0.30 -16.53 -12.90
CA THR A 28 -1.61 -16.98 -12.41
C THR A 28 -1.84 -18.36 -13.00
N THR A 29 -1.89 -19.40 -12.17
CA THR A 29 -2.29 -20.72 -12.62
C THR A 29 -3.80 -20.77 -12.68
N ASN A 30 -4.36 -21.21 -13.81
CA ASN A 30 -5.81 -21.48 -13.96
C ASN A 30 -6.29 -22.66 -13.11
N ARG A 31 -5.40 -23.29 -12.35
CA ARG A 31 -5.72 -24.38 -11.44
C ARG A 31 -6.61 -23.85 -10.33
N ASN A 32 -7.88 -24.19 -10.39
CA ASN A 32 -8.83 -23.94 -9.31
C ASN A 32 -8.89 -25.21 -8.43
N PRO A 33 -8.04 -25.32 -7.39
CA PRO A 33 -8.03 -26.48 -6.52
C PRO A 33 -9.31 -26.47 -5.67
N GLY A 34 -10.17 -27.39 -5.92
CA GLY A 34 -11.50 -27.50 -5.33
C GLY A 34 -12.51 -26.72 -6.15
N GLY A 35 -13.19 -27.40 -7.06
CA GLY A 35 -14.39 -26.92 -7.73
C GLY A 35 -15.50 -26.72 -6.72
N GLN A 36 -15.32 -25.73 -5.85
CA GLN A 36 -16.40 -25.36 -4.93
C GLN A 36 -17.53 -24.80 -5.78
N MET A 37 -18.69 -25.43 -5.70
CA MET A 37 -19.92 -24.80 -6.12
C MET A 37 -19.91 -23.36 -5.64
N ARG A 38 -20.13 -22.42 -6.56
CA ARG A 38 -20.22 -20.99 -6.26
C ARG A 38 -21.42 -20.76 -5.35
N LYS A 39 -21.23 -20.93 -4.04
CA LYS A 39 -22.24 -20.50 -3.08
C LYS A 39 -22.45 -19.01 -3.26
N LYS A 40 -23.71 -18.60 -3.40
CA LYS A 40 -24.10 -17.18 -3.43
C LYS A 40 -23.52 -16.52 -2.16
N LYS A 41 -22.68 -15.53 -2.33
CA LYS A 41 -22.10 -14.82 -1.16
C LYS A 41 -23.20 -14.01 -0.50
N SER A 42 -23.28 -14.07 0.81
CA SER A 42 -24.13 -13.17 1.57
C SER A 42 -23.61 -11.72 1.46
N GLU A 43 -24.46 -10.76 1.71
CA GLU A 43 -24.10 -9.35 1.73
C GLU A 43 -22.95 -9.09 2.72
N TYR A 44 -23.07 -9.60 3.95
CA TYR A 44 -22.00 -9.53 4.95
C TYR A 44 -20.67 -10.10 4.43
N ALA A 45 -20.69 -11.24 3.76
CA ALA A 45 -19.48 -11.84 3.20
C ALA A 45 -18.85 -10.96 2.10
N THR A 46 -19.66 -10.21 1.35
CA THR A 46 -19.19 -9.29 0.32
C THR A 46 -18.54 -8.06 0.97
N GLN A 47 -19.19 -7.45 1.94
CA GLN A 47 -18.66 -6.33 2.73
C GLN A 47 -17.35 -6.72 3.43
N LEU A 48 -17.32 -7.88 4.08
CA LEU A 48 -16.12 -8.41 4.75
C LEU A 48 -14.96 -8.63 3.76
N ASN A 49 -15.25 -9.15 2.56
CA ASN A 49 -14.25 -9.36 1.53
C ASN A 49 -13.60 -8.04 1.08
N GLU A 50 -14.36 -6.98 0.86
CA GLU A 50 -13.82 -5.67 0.47
C GLU A 50 -12.90 -5.11 1.57
N LYS A 51 -13.32 -5.18 2.83
CA LYS A 51 -12.46 -4.82 3.97
C LYS A 51 -11.15 -5.62 3.98
N GLN A 52 -11.24 -6.94 3.85
CA GLN A 52 -10.06 -7.82 3.84
C GLN A 52 -9.15 -7.56 2.63
N LYS A 53 -9.72 -7.15 1.49
CA LYS A 53 -8.97 -6.77 0.28
C LYS A 53 -8.05 -5.59 0.57
N VAL A 54 -8.59 -4.50 1.10
CA VAL A 54 -7.80 -3.30 1.46
C VAL A 54 -6.72 -3.65 2.48
N LYS A 55 -7.09 -4.29 3.59
CA LYS A 55 -6.15 -4.69 4.63
C LYS A 55 -5.00 -5.54 4.10
N PHE A 56 -5.29 -6.45 3.17
CA PHE A 56 -4.28 -7.33 2.61
C PHE A 56 -3.34 -6.61 1.66
N VAL A 57 -3.86 -5.75 0.78
CA VAL A 57 -3.05 -4.97 -0.18
C VAL A 57 -2.05 -4.07 0.55
N TYR A 58 -2.51 -3.35 1.57
CA TYR A 58 -1.66 -2.41 2.33
C TYR A 58 -0.94 -3.06 3.53
N GLY A 59 -1.20 -4.33 3.81
CA GLY A 59 -0.56 -5.07 4.91
C GLY A 59 -0.94 -4.54 6.29
N ILE A 60 -2.16 -4.03 6.47
CA ILE A 60 -2.65 -3.43 7.72
C ILE A 60 -3.41 -4.47 8.55
N LEU A 61 -3.20 -4.48 9.88
CA LEU A 61 -3.95 -5.31 10.81
C LEU A 61 -5.30 -4.68 11.19
N GLU A 62 -6.23 -5.49 11.72
CA GLU A 62 -7.60 -5.05 12.01
C GLU A 62 -7.66 -3.83 12.92
N ASN A 63 -6.98 -3.87 14.07
CA ASN A 63 -7.02 -2.77 15.04
C ASN A 63 -6.54 -1.44 14.44
N GLN A 64 -5.45 -1.48 13.66
CA GLN A 64 -4.94 -0.29 12.97
C GLN A 64 -5.91 0.19 11.88
N PHE A 65 -6.54 -0.74 11.17
CA PHE A 65 -7.49 -0.39 10.12
C PHE A 65 -8.75 0.26 10.70
N HIS A 66 -9.25 -0.27 11.82
CA HIS A 66 -10.35 0.33 12.56
C HIS A 66 -10.02 1.75 13.03
N THR A 67 -8.83 1.98 13.58
CA THR A 67 -8.38 3.33 13.95
C THR A 67 -8.34 4.29 12.75
N TYR A 68 -7.98 3.80 11.55
CA TYR A 68 -8.06 4.64 10.34
C TYR A 68 -9.52 4.94 9.95
N TYR A 69 -10.42 3.98 10.10
CA TYR A 69 -11.84 4.19 9.86
C TYR A 69 -12.42 5.25 10.81
N GLU A 70 -12.14 5.16 12.11
CA GLU A 70 -12.57 6.18 13.08
C GLU A 70 -12.04 7.58 12.76
N LYS A 71 -10.78 7.67 12.31
CA LYS A 71 -10.22 8.95 11.86
C LYS A 71 -10.91 9.47 10.60
N ALA A 72 -11.15 8.59 9.64
CA ALA A 72 -11.80 8.93 8.38
C ALA A 72 -13.25 9.41 8.58
N SER A 73 -13.98 8.81 9.53
CA SER A 73 -15.37 9.20 9.84
C SER A 73 -15.50 10.59 10.47
N ARG A 74 -14.41 11.07 11.13
CA ARG A 74 -14.36 12.42 11.72
C ARG A 74 -13.90 13.50 10.72
N MET A 75 -13.39 13.09 9.56
CA MET A 75 -12.94 14.02 8.52
C MET A 75 -14.12 14.48 7.65
N PRO A 76 -14.10 15.72 7.14
CA PRO A 76 -15.12 16.18 6.20
C PRO A 76 -15.07 15.38 4.89
N GLY A 77 -16.23 15.15 4.28
CA GLY A 77 -16.37 14.44 3.02
C GLY A 77 -16.77 12.97 3.18
N GLN A 78 -16.52 12.17 2.15
CA GLN A 78 -16.91 10.75 2.14
C GLN A 78 -15.94 9.90 2.96
N THR A 79 -16.44 9.24 4.01
CA THR A 79 -15.65 8.39 4.93
C THR A 79 -14.83 7.33 4.19
N GLY A 80 -15.42 6.69 3.18
CA GLY A 80 -14.72 5.65 2.40
C GLY A 80 -13.52 6.18 1.63
N VAL A 81 -13.67 7.33 0.98
CA VAL A 81 -12.56 8.01 0.27
C VAL A 81 -11.49 8.46 1.25
N ASN A 82 -11.89 9.11 2.37
CA ASN A 82 -10.97 9.54 3.42
C ASN A 82 -10.15 8.37 3.99
N LEU A 83 -10.80 7.22 4.19
CA LEU A 83 -10.13 6.00 4.65
C LEU A 83 -9.03 5.56 3.67
N LEU A 84 -9.33 5.52 2.38
CA LEU A 84 -8.36 5.14 1.35
C LEU A 84 -7.21 6.16 1.25
N VAL A 85 -7.49 7.45 1.33
CA VAL A 85 -6.48 8.52 1.38
C VAL A 85 -5.55 8.34 2.57
N LEU A 86 -6.08 8.08 3.76
CA LEU A 86 -5.26 7.83 4.96
C LEU A 86 -4.36 6.59 4.81
N VAL A 87 -4.84 5.56 4.15
CA VAL A 87 -4.06 4.32 3.93
C VAL A 87 -2.99 4.53 2.85
N GLU A 88 -3.29 5.31 1.79
CA GLU A 88 -2.31 5.67 0.74
C GLU A 88 -1.17 6.55 1.27
N ARG A 89 -1.46 7.47 2.18
CA ARG A 89 -0.48 8.40 2.76
C ARG A 89 0.51 7.77 3.74
N ARG A 90 0.44 6.47 3.98
CA ARG A 90 1.41 5.78 4.85
C ARG A 90 2.80 5.75 4.21
N LEU A 91 3.82 6.01 5.01
CA LEU A 91 5.21 6.04 4.53
C LEU A 91 5.64 4.73 3.86
N ASP A 92 5.23 3.57 4.40
CA ASP A 92 5.54 2.28 3.78
C ASP A 92 4.92 2.14 2.37
N ASN A 93 3.71 2.67 2.16
CA ASN A 93 3.08 2.67 0.85
C ASN A 93 3.71 3.72 -0.09
N VAL A 94 4.04 4.91 0.41
CA VAL A 94 4.70 5.96 -0.39
C VAL A 94 6.07 5.50 -0.90
N VAL A 95 6.86 4.86 -0.06
CA VAL A 95 8.15 4.25 -0.45
C VAL A 95 7.97 3.20 -1.55
N TYR A 96 6.91 2.40 -1.49
CA TYR A 96 6.55 1.46 -2.55
C TYR A 96 6.12 2.18 -3.83
N ARG A 97 5.25 3.19 -3.74
CA ARG A 97 4.77 3.99 -4.89
C ARG A 97 5.90 4.74 -5.59
N LEU A 98 6.86 5.25 -4.83
CA LEU A 98 8.08 5.86 -5.36
C LEU A 98 9.03 4.86 -6.03
N GLY A 99 8.76 3.56 -5.91
CA GLY A 99 9.55 2.49 -6.52
C GLY A 99 10.89 2.23 -5.83
N PHE A 100 11.05 2.64 -4.56
CA PHE A 100 12.23 2.30 -3.76
C PHE A 100 12.21 0.86 -3.24
N ALA A 101 11.09 0.18 -3.38
CA ALA A 101 10.91 -1.21 -3.01
C ALA A 101 10.04 -1.96 -4.02
N LYS A 102 10.31 -3.25 -4.23
CA LYS A 102 9.55 -4.10 -5.17
C LYS A 102 8.14 -4.44 -4.67
N THR A 103 7.94 -4.47 -3.38
CA THR A 103 6.65 -4.79 -2.75
C THR A 103 6.39 -3.91 -1.53
N ARG A 104 5.12 -3.72 -1.14
CA ARG A 104 4.76 -3.00 0.09
C ARG A 104 5.35 -3.65 1.35
N ARG A 105 5.54 -4.97 1.37
CA ARG A 105 6.20 -5.68 2.49
C ARG A 105 7.68 -5.33 2.58
N ASP A 106 8.34 -5.25 1.45
CA ASP A 106 9.72 -4.84 1.34
C ASP A 106 9.90 -3.37 1.75
N ALA A 107 9.04 -2.47 1.25
CA ALA A 107 9.01 -1.06 1.65
C ALA A 107 8.89 -0.91 3.17
N ARG A 108 7.95 -1.64 3.78
CA ARG A 108 7.75 -1.64 5.23
C ARG A 108 8.98 -2.09 5.99
N GLN A 109 9.69 -3.11 5.52
CA GLN A 109 10.94 -3.57 6.12
C GLN A 109 12.03 -2.51 6.03
N LEU A 110 12.20 -1.88 4.87
CA LEU A 110 13.19 -0.83 4.66
C LEU A 110 12.93 0.38 5.56
N VAL A 111 11.67 0.83 5.68
CA VAL A 111 11.29 1.91 6.60
C VAL A 111 11.63 1.53 8.04
N SER A 112 11.24 0.32 8.48
CA SER A 112 11.51 -0.14 9.85
C SER A 112 13.01 -0.27 10.17
N HIS A 113 13.85 -0.46 9.13
CA HIS A 113 15.30 -0.54 9.26
C HIS A 113 16.00 0.82 9.12
N ASN A 114 15.26 1.93 9.20
CA ASN A 114 15.81 3.29 9.17
C ASN A 114 16.54 3.68 7.86
N HIS A 115 16.12 3.16 6.70
CA HIS A 115 16.75 3.51 5.43
C HIS A 115 16.24 4.83 4.83
N PHE A 116 15.24 5.48 5.43
CA PHE A 116 14.61 6.69 4.90
C PHE A 116 14.61 7.86 5.88
N THR A 117 14.67 9.05 5.30
CA THR A 117 14.39 10.31 6.00
C THR A 117 13.13 10.95 5.42
N VAL A 118 12.45 11.72 6.24
CA VAL A 118 11.38 12.64 5.82
C VAL A 118 11.80 14.03 6.25
N ASN A 119 11.93 14.96 5.30
CA ASN A 119 12.44 16.32 5.55
C ASN A 119 13.78 16.33 6.31
N GLY A 120 14.70 15.45 5.93
CA GLY A 120 16.03 15.30 6.56
C GLY A 120 16.04 14.54 7.90
N LYS A 121 14.88 14.23 8.49
CA LYS A 121 14.80 13.49 9.77
C LYS A 121 14.57 12.01 9.52
N ARG A 122 15.32 11.13 10.20
CA ARG A 122 15.12 9.67 10.12
C ARG A 122 13.75 9.26 10.66
N VAL A 123 13.01 8.46 9.88
CA VAL A 123 11.70 7.95 10.28
C VAL A 123 11.66 6.44 10.07
N ASN A 124 11.43 5.68 11.15
CA ASN A 124 11.31 4.22 11.12
C ASN A 124 9.88 3.71 11.38
N ILE A 125 8.90 4.60 11.31
CA ILE A 125 7.50 4.29 11.56
C ILE A 125 6.77 4.08 10.22
N PRO A 126 6.43 2.84 9.81
CA PRO A 126 5.75 2.59 8.54
C PRO A 126 4.39 3.26 8.40
N SER A 127 3.71 3.51 9.52
CA SER A 127 2.40 4.17 9.57
C SER A 127 2.47 5.70 9.61
N TYR A 128 3.67 6.28 9.52
CA TYR A 128 3.83 7.73 9.42
C TYR A 128 2.99 8.28 8.27
N GLN A 129 2.24 9.34 8.54
CA GLN A 129 1.36 9.98 7.55
C GLN A 129 2.08 11.13 6.87
N VAL A 130 2.43 10.96 5.62
CA VAL A 130 3.06 12.02 4.83
C VAL A 130 2.06 13.14 4.51
N LYS A 131 2.59 14.34 4.32
CA LYS A 131 1.83 15.55 3.98
C LYS A 131 2.32 16.12 2.65
N PRO A 132 1.51 16.93 1.96
CA PRO A 132 1.99 17.70 0.82
C PRO A 132 3.21 18.54 1.22
N GLY A 133 4.22 18.57 0.36
CA GLY A 133 5.51 19.23 0.59
C GLY A 133 6.53 18.34 1.30
N ASP A 134 6.17 17.16 1.84
CA ASP A 134 7.14 16.26 2.45
C ASP A 134 8.08 15.67 1.39
N VAL A 135 9.35 15.63 1.75
CA VAL A 135 10.44 15.09 0.95
C VAL A 135 10.95 13.81 1.59
N ILE A 136 10.85 12.70 0.86
CA ILE A 136 11.30 11.37 1.29
C ILE A 136 12.60 11.04 0.57
N GLU A 137 13.66 10.74 1.32
CA GLU A 137 14.98 10.44 0.76
C GLU A 137 15.55 9.17 1.34
N VAL A 138 16.34 8.45 0.54
CA VAL A 138 17.18 7.36 1.05
C VAL A 138 18.38 7.96 1.76
N ILE A 139 18.65 7.48 3.00
CA ILE A 139 19.79 7.92 3.81
C ILE A 139 21.09 7.67 3.07
N GLU A 140 22.03 8.60 3.12
CA GLU A 140 23.30 8.56 2.41
C GLU A 140 24.07 7.25 2.66
N SER A 141 24.18 6.84 3.92
CA SER A 141 24.82 5.57 4.29
C SER A 141 24.19 4.31 3.68
N SER A 142 22.97 4.40 3.20
CA SER A 142 22.24 3.28 2.57
C SER A 142 22.33 3.30 1.04
N ARG A 143 22.67 4.43 0.42
CA ARG A 143 22.70 4.59 -1.04
C ARG A 143 23.71 3.68 -1.71
N SER A 144 24.83 3.38 -1.04
CA SER A 144 25.89 2.48 -1.52
C SER A 144 25.50 0.99 -1.47
N SER A 145 24.39 0.63 -0.82
CA SER A 145 23.96 -0.76 -0.77
C SER A 145 23.53 -1.28 -2.15
N VAL A 146 23.80 -2.54 -2.43
CA VAL A 146 23.46 -3.22 -3.71
C VAL A 146 22.00 -3.04 -4.10
N LYS A 147 21.12 -2.90 -3.13
CA LYS A 147 19.68 -2.73 -3.36
C LYS A 147 19.35 -1.36 -3.93
N PHE A 148 19.90 -0.30 -3.36
CA PHE A 148 19.62 1.07 -3.80
C PHE A 148 20.48 1.48 -5.01
N SER A 149 21.70 0.96 -5.14
CA SER A 149 22.52 1.20 -6.33
C SER A 149 21.86 0.70 -7.62
N LYS A 150 21.14 -0.41 -7.57
CA LYS A 150 20.32 -0.92 -8.70
C LYS A 150 19.14 -0.02 -9.10
N LEU A 151 18.72 0.89 -8.23
CA LEU A 151 17.65 1.85 -8.53
C LEU A 151 18.17 3.14 -9.20
N LEU A 152 19.48 3.34 -9.19
CA LEU A 152 20.18 4.46 -9.84
C LEU A 152 20.65 4.14 -11.27
N GLY A 153 20.80 2.84 -11.61
CA GLY A 153 21.30 2.40 -12.91
C GLY A 153 20.25 2.50 -14.03
N GLU A 154 20.70 2.35 -15.28
CA GLU A 154 19.84 2.31 -16.47
C GLU A 154 18.83 1.15 -16.45
N GLU A 155 19.15 0.05 -15.76
CA GLU A 155 18.25 -1.09 -15.53
C GLU A 155 17.18 -0.84 -14.44
N ALA A 156 17.08 0.39 -13.92
CA ALA A 156 16.11 0.71 -12.90
C ALA A 156 14.69 0.45 -13.40
N PRO A 157 13.84 -0.25 -12.65
CA PRO A 157 12.49 -0.56 -13.09
C PRO A 157 11.70 0.74 -13.34
N VAL A 158 11.06 0.79 -14.51
CA VAL A 158 10.12 1.88 -14.80
C VAL A 158 8.94 1.76 -13.86
N VAL A 159 8.73 2.79 -13.04
CA VAL A 159 7.62 2.85 -12.08
C VAL A 159 6.63 3.90 -12.56
N LEU A 160 5.37 3.50 -12.73
CA LEU A 160 4.28 4.44 -12.97
C LEU A 160 4.00 5.18 -11.66
N LEU A 161 4.40 6.45 -11.61
CA LEU A 161 4.16 7.31 -10.47
C LEU A 161 2.72 7.83 -10.51
N PRO A 162 1.98 7.78 -9.40
CA PRO A 162 0.70 8.46 -9.31
C PRO A 162 0.88 9.98 -9.32
N SER A 163 -0.15 10.72 -9.71
CA SER A 163 -0.12 12.17 -9.96
C SER A 163 0.25 13.04 -8.75
N TRP A 164 0.21 12.48 -7.55
CA TRP A 164 0.49 13.17 -6.30
C TRP A 164 1.93 12.98 -5.78
N LEU A 165 2.77 12.21 -6.52
CA LEU A 165 4.17 11.96 -6.18
C LEU A 165 5.09 12.33 -7.33
N GLU A 166 6.21 12.93 -7.01
CA GLU A 166 7.32 13.17 -7.92
C GLU A 166 8.55 12.40 -7.43
N ARG A 167 9.37 11.92 -8.36
CA ARG A 167 10.60 11.20 -8.04
C ARG A 167 11.78 11.75 -8.84
N ASP A 168 12.82 12.12 -8.14
CA ASP A 168 14.15 12.28 -8.72
C ASP A 168 14.88 10.93 -8.69
N LYS A 169 15.12 10.37 -9.87
CA LYS A 169 15.78 9.06 -10.00
C LYS A 169 17.23 9.10 -9.53
N ASN A 170 17.93 10.20 -9.83
CA ASN A 170 19.37 10.33 -9.58
C ASN A 170 19.66 10.55 -8.09
N ALA A 171 18.78 11.26 -7.40
CA ALA A 171 18.96 11.57 -5.98
C ALA A 171 18.35 10.54 -5.03
N LEU A 172 17.64 9.50 -5.52
CA LEU A 172 16.81 8.59 -4.69
C LEU A 172 15.90 9.36 -3.74
N LYS A 173 15.28 10.39 -4.29
CA LYS A 173 14.43 11.35 -3.59
C LYS A 173 13.03 11.33 -4.19
N GLY A 174 12.02 11.47 -3.35
CA GLY A 174 10.64 11.63 -3.77
C GLY A 174 9.97 12.75 -3.00
N THR A 175 9.09 13.48 -3.69
CA THR A 175 8.35 14.61 -3.10
C THR A 175 6.84 14.33 -3.20
N VAL A 176 6.12 14.67 -2.15
CA VAL A 176 4.66 14.64 -2.11
C VAL A 176 4.14 15.98 -2.58
N THR A 177 3.52 16.07 -3.75
CA THR A 177 3.05 17.34 -4.34
C THR A 177 1.68 17.73 -3.81
N LYS A 178 0.76 16.77 -3.74
CA LYS A 178 -0.63 16.97 -3.27
C LYS A 178 -1.11 15.76 -2.47
N LEU A 179 -2.32 15.83 -1.93
CA LEU A 179 -2.96 14.65 -1.34
C LEU A 179 -3.45 13.70 -2.45
N PRO A 180 -3.37 12.37 -2.23
CA PRO A 180 -3.93 11.41 -3.17
C PRO A 180 -5.46 11.57 -3.27
N VAL A 181 -5.98 11.45 -4.48
CA VAL A 181 -7.43 11.40 -4.75
C VAL A 181 -7.85 9.97 -5.07
N ARG A 182 -9.16 9.70 -5.13
CA ARG A 182 -9.69 8.35 -5.38
C ARG A 182 -9.17 7.75 -6.70
N GLU A 183 -8.98 8.58 -7.71
CA GLU A 183 -8.52 8.20 -9.05
C GLU A 183 -7.05 7.74 -9.07
N ASP A 184 -6.23 8.23 -8.13
CA ASP A 184 -4.83 7.81 -7.99
C ASP A 184 -4.69 6.38 -7.42
N ILE A 185 -5.80 5.79 -6.94
CA ILE A 185 -5.81 4.47 -6.31
C ILE A 185 -6.22 3.41 -7.33
N ASP A 186 -5.23 2.70 -7.86
CA ASP A 186 -5.33 1.70 -8.91
C ASP A 186 -5.99 0.37 -8.48
N VAL A 187 -6.27 0.19 -7.19
CA VAL A 187 -6.92 -1.03 -6.70
C VAL A 187 -8.45 -0.88 -6.77
N PRO A 188 -9.15 -1.82 -7.45
CA PRO A 188 -10.61 -1.81 -7.50
C PRO A 188 -11.19 -2.17 -6.13
N ILE A 189 -11.66 -1.18 -5.41
CA ILE A 189 -12.22 -1.29 -4.06
C ILE A 189 -13.59 -0.63 -4.06
N ALA A 190 -14.59 -1.31 -3.48
CA ALA A 190 -15.90 -0.76 -3.20
C ALA A 190 -15.92 -0.24 -1.75
N GLU A 191 -15.44 1.00 -1.56
CA GLU A 191 -15.26 1.60 -0.23
C GLU A 191 -16.55 1.77 0.55
N HIS A 192 -17.70 1.97 -0.12
CA HIS A 192 -19.00 2.06 0.52
C HIS A 192 -19.36 0.79 1.31
N LEU A 193 -18.99 -0.41 0.80
CA LEU A 193 -19.22 -1.67 1.50
C LEU A 193 -18.42 -1.79 2.80
N ILE A 194 -17.26 -1.14 2.86
CA ILE A 194 -16.45 -1.11 4.08
C ILE A 194 -17.09 -0.20 5.12
N VAL A 195 -17.62 0.93 4.69
CA VAL A 195 -18.34 1.87 5.57
C VAL A 195 -19.59 1.21 6.13
N GLU A 196 -20.40 0.56 5.29
CA GLU A 196 -21.58 -0.19 5.71
C GLU A 196 -21.27 -1.30 6.74
N LEU A 197 -20.14 -2.01 6.56
CA LEU A 197 -19.73 -3.06 7.50
C LEU A 197 -19.41 -2.52 8.88
N TYR A 198 -18.82 -1.34 8.97
CA TYR A 198 -18.44 -0.72 10.25
C TYR A 198 -19.55 0.12 10.88
N SER A 199 -20.58 0.49 10.14
CA SER A 199 -21.74 1.22 10.64
C SER A 199 -22.82 0.32 11.24
N LYS A 200 -22.69 -0.98 11.11
CA LYS A 200 -23.53 -2.00 11.77
C LYS A 200 -22.97 -2.28 13.17
#